data_f2d6d638a621f4a86c65a3202e49af34
#
_entry.id   f2d6d638a621f4a86c65a3202e49af34
#
_cell.length_a   1.000
_cell.length_b   1.000
_cell.length_c   1.000
_cell.angle_alpha   90.00
_cell.angle_beta   90.00
_cell.angle_gamma   90.00
#
_symmetry.space_group_name_H-M   'P 1'
#
loop_
_entity.id
_entity.type
_entity.pdbx_description
1 polymer ?
#
loop_
_entity_poly.entity_id
_entity_poly.type
_entity_poly.pdbx_seq_one_letter_code
_entity_poly.pdbx_strand_id
1 'polypeptide(L)'
;MSSRFVPIKKRNERLVQFLKSQMALPRNAIIKKDIKVLMRKGKNLELKLGELHKVNCEYGEKFTDADHLFILLTYLYEKHGFESMLDSPDAPREKGIIYTDKDLIDTCFSDENILSRPLPISIIMDEPSRLVDIINAHGGLFMGELVSTSISDKSTTLRLHKISAPSK
;
A
#
# COMPACT_ATOMS: atom_id res chain seq x y z
N MET A 1 31.71 1.45 -21.79
CA MET A 1 31.88 2.00 -20.42
C MET A 1 32.35 0.88 -19.51
N SER A 2 33.57 0.98 -18.94
CA SER A 2 34.17 -0.05 -18.10
C SER A 2 33.44 -0.07 -16.73
N SER A 3 32.70 -1.14 -16.43
CA SER A 3 32.09 -1.30 -15.11
C SER A 3 33.21 -1.53 -14.09
N ARG A 4 33.50 -0.54 -13.25
CA ARG A 4 34.48 -0.68 -12.18
C ARG A 4 34.03 -1.76 -11.22
N PHE A 5 34.79 -2.86 -11.14
CA PHE A 5 34.57 -3.91 -10.15
C PHE A 5 34.71 -3.34 -8.74
N VAL A 6 33.63 -3.40 -7.96
CA VAL A 6 33.63 -2.97 -6.57
C VAL A 6 33.76 -4.21 -5.68
N PRO A 7 34.81 -4.32 -4.82
CA PRO A 7 34.98 -5.47 -3.94
C PRO A 7 33.77 -5.71 -3.03
N ILE A 8 33.45 -6.96 -2.75
CA ILE A 8 32.31 -7.40 -1.93
C ILE A 8 32.27 -6.66 -0.59
N LYS A 9 33.41 -6.47 0.06
CA LYS A 9 33.51 -5.74 1.33
C LYS A 9 32.98 -4.32 1.21
N LYS A 10 33.41 -3.58 0.17
CA LYS A 10 32.92 -2.21 -0.09
C LYS A 10 31.43 -2.13 -0.43
N ARG A 11 30.93 -3.14 -1.15
CA ARG A 11 29.48 -3.23 -1.46
C ARG A 11 28.67 -3.46 -0.19
N ASN A 12 29.09 -4.40 0.65
CA ASN A 12 28.44 -4.66 1.94
C ASN A 12 28.47 -3.45 2.89
N GLU A 13 29.58 -2.70 2.94
CA GLU A 13 29.67 -1.47 3.73
C GLU A 13 28.63 -0.43 3.28
N ARG A 14 28.44 -0.24 1.95
CA ARG A 14 27.41 0.65 1.39
C ARG A 14 26.01 0.16 1.72
N LEU A 15 25.75 -1.15 1.61
CA LEU A 15 24.45 -1.74 1.95
C LEU A 15 24.12 -1.54 3.43
N VAL A 16 25.09 -1.73 4.32
CA VAL A 16 24.90 -1.46 5.77
C VAL A 16 24.59 0.01 6.04
N GLN A 17 25.28 0.94 5.37
CA GLN A 17 25.01 2.38 5.51
C GLN A 17 23.60 2.72 5.03
N PHE A 18 23.18 2.18 3.87
CA PHE A 18 21.83 2.35 3.34
C PHE A 18 20.79 1.80 4.32
N LEU A 19 20.94 0.57 4.80
CA LEU A 19 20.02 -0.03 5.76
C LEU A 19 19.91 0.75 7.06
N LYS A 20 21.03 1.33 7.55
CA LYS A 20 21.01 2.22 8.72
C LYS A 20 20.19 3.48 8.46
N SER A 21 20.34 4.11 7.29
CA SER A 21 19.54 5.27 6.93
C SER A 21 18.04 4.93 6.83
N GLN A 22 17.69 3.76 6.28
CA GLN A 22 16.31 3.30 6.22
C GLN A 22 15.69 3.03 7.61
N MET A 23 16.50 2.53 8.57
CA MET A 23 16.03 2.35 9.95
C MET A 23 15.67 3.65 10.67
N ALA A 24 16.22 4.78 10.25
CA ALA A 24 15.93 6.09 10.83
C ALA A 24 14.57 6.64 10.38
N LEU A 25 14.00 6.12 9.28
CA LEU A 25 12.73 6.58 8.73
C LEU A 25 11.54 6.04 9.54
N PRO A 26 10.59 6.90 9.96
CA PRO A 26 9.40 6.50 10.73
C PRO A 26 8.59 5.41 10.04
N ARG A 27 8.46 5.48 8.71
CA ARG A 27 7.73 4.49 7.89
C ARG A 27 8.28 3.06 8.01
N ASN A 28 9.55 2.91 8.38
CA ASN A 28 10.22 1.62 8.49
C ASN A 28 10.26 1.11 9.94
N ALA A 29 9.50 1.71 10.87
CA ALA A 29 9.50 1.34 12.28
C ALA A 29 9.15 -0.15 12.51
N ILE A 30 8.21 -0.68 11.73
CA ILE A 30 7.73 -2.08 11.83
C ILE A 30 8.86 -3.05 11.48
N ILE A 31 9.61 -2.80 10.39
CA ILE A 31 10.66 -3.71 9.90
C ILE A 31 12.04 -3.43 10.50
N LYS A 32 12.13 -2.51 11.47
CA LYS A 32 13.41 -2.12 12.10
C LYS A 32 14.17 -3.28 12.75
N LYS A 33 13.43 -4.24 13.33
CA LYS A 33 14.02 -5.46 13.92
C LYS A 33 14.62 -6.35 12.82
N ASP A 34 13.92 -6.52 11.71
CA ASP A 34 14.35 -7.37 10.59
C ASP A 34 15.57 -6.78 9.88
N ILE A 35 15.60 -5.46 9.69
CA ILE A 35 16.78 -4.76 9.16
C ILE A 35 18.01 -5.00 10.08
N LYS A 36 17.85 -4.95 11.42
CA LYS A 36 18.93 -5.26 12.36
C LYS A 36 19.42 -6.69 12.22
N VAL A 37 18.51 -7.66 12.06
CA VAL A 37 18.86 -9.07 11.84
C VAL A 37 19.61 -9.24 10.53
N LEU A 38 19.17 -8.60 9.45
CA LEU A 38 19.85 -8.62 8.15
C LEU A 38 21.28 -8.07 8.25
N MET A 39 21.48 -6.93 8.90
CA MET A 39 22.81 -6.33 9.07
C MET A 39 23.81 -7.24 9.80
N ARG A 40 23.33 -8.13 10.69
CA ARG A 40 24.16 -9.11 11.40
C ARG A 40 24.69 -10.24 10.49
N LYS A 41 24.13 -10.42 9.28
CA LYS A 41 24.59 -11.44 8.31
C LYS A 41 25.96 -11.14 7.70
N GLY A 42 26.51 -9.95 7.93
CA GLY A 42 27.90 -9.60 7.60
C GLY A 42 28.23 -9.82 6.13
N LYS A 43 29.20 -10.71 5.85
CA LYS A 43 29.70 -10.97 4.49
C LYS A 43 28.63 -11.48 3.51
N ASN A 44 27.55 -12.06 3.99
CA ASN A 44 26.47 -12.64 3.16
C ASN A 44 25.30 -11.68 3.00
N LEU A 45 25.41 -10.40 3.40
CA LEU A 45 24.33 -9.43 3.36
C LEU A 45 23.81 -9.19 1.93
N GLU A 46 24.71 -9.01 0.98
CA GLU A 46 24.36 -8.80 -0.44
C GLU A 46 23.59 -9.99 -1.01
N LEU A 47 24.08 -11.21 -0.75
CA LEU A 47 23.44 -12.43 -1.19
C LEU A 47 22.03 -12.58 -0.59
N LYS A 48 21.90 -12.30 0.72
CA LYS A 48 20.61 -12.42 1.41
C LYS A 48 19.60 -11.37 0.93
N LEU A 49 20.05 -10.15 0.66
CA LEU A 49 19.19 -9.13 0.05
C LEU A 49 18.76 -9.50 -1.38
N GLY A 50 19.68 -10.12 -2.15
CA GLY A 50 19.36 -10.66 -3.47
C GLY A 50 18.29 -11.77 -3.43
N GLU A 51 18.40 -12.72 -2.48
CA GLU A 51 17.39 -13.74 -2.25
C GLU A 51 16.04 -13.13 -1.89
N LEU A 52 16.01 -12.18 -0.94
CA LEU A 52 14.80 -11.49 -0.54
C LEU A 52 14.17 -10.69 -1.70
N HIS A 53 15.01 -10.04 -2.52
CA HIS A 53 14.54 -9.34 -3.71
C HIS A 53 13.91 -10.30 -4.71
N LYS A 54 14.55 -11.45 -4.97
CA LYS A 54 14.02 -12.49 -5.85
C LYS A 54 12.66 -13.00 -5.36
N VAL A 55 12.58 -13.34 -4.06
CA VAL A 55 11.33 -13.77 -3.43
C VAL A 55 10.27 -12.68 -3.57
N ASN A 56 10.62 -11.40 -3.30
CA ASN A 56 9.67 -10.29 -3.43
C ASN A 56 9.18 -10.09 -4.89
N CYS A 57 10.06 -10.26 -5.89
CA CYS A 57 9.65 -10.22 -7.30
C CYS A 57 8.70 -11.38 -7.63
N GLU A 58 9.05 -12.62 -7.23
CA GLU A 58 8.22 -13.81 -7.46
C GLU A 58 6.84 -13.72 -6.77
N TYR A 59 6.76 -13.11 -5.59
CA TYR A 59 5.49 -12.86 -4.91
C TYR A 59 4.76 -11.64 -5.48
N GLY A 60 5.48 -10.56 -5.81
CA GLY A 60 4.89 -9.36 -6.38
C GLY A 60 4.19 -9.60 -7.72
N GLU A 61 4.70 -10.55 -8.54
CA GLU A 61 4.04 -10.98 -9.78
C GLU A 61 2.75 -11.78 -9.53
N LYS A 62 2.53 -12.27 -8.31
CA LYS A 62 1.33 -13.05 -7.94
C LYS A 62 0.25 -12.20 -7.27
N PHE A 63 0.60 -11.03 -6.74
CA PHE A 63 -0.38 -10.14 -6.13
C PHE A 63 -1.17 -9.39 -7.20
N THR A 64 -2.47 -9.56 -7.16
CA THR A 64 -3.41 -8.79 -7.99
C THR A 64 -3.70 -7.42 -7.37
N ASP A 65 -4.35 -6.54 -8.12
CA ASP A 65 -4.77 -5.25 -7.59
C ASP A 65 -5.82 -5.42 -6.47
N ALA A 66 -6.63 -6.48 -6.53
CA ALA A 66 -7.57 -6.83 -5.47
C ALA A 66 -6.86 -7.23 -4.17
N ASP A 67 -5.73 -7.98 -4.25
CA ASP A 67 -4.92 -8.30 -3.08
C ASP A 67 -4.34 -7.02 -2.45
N HIS A 68 -3.88 -6.09 -3.27
CA HIS A 68 -3.41 -4.78 -2.79
C HIS A 68 -4.52 -3.94 -2.15
N LEU A 69 -5.75 -4.01 -2.68
CA LEU A 69 -6.90 -3.37 -2.05
C LEU A 69 -7.17 -3.98 -0.66
N PHE A 70 -7.14 -5.30 -0.55
CA PHE A 70 -7.32 -5.99 0.73
C PHE A 70 -6.23 -5.58 1.74
N ILE A 71 -4.98 -5.48 1.31
CA ILE A 71 -3.86 -5.00 2.15
C ILE A 71 -4.12 -3.57 2.64
N LEU A 72 -4.59 -2.68 1.76
CA LEU A 72 -4.93 -1.30 2.13
C LEU A 72 -6.07 -1.27 3.16
N LEU A 73 -7.17 -2.00 2.92
CA LEU A 73 -8.31 -2.04 3.85
C LEU A 73 -7.92 -2.62 5.21
N THR A 74 -7.10 -3.69 5.22
CA THR A 74 -6.54 -4.26 6.45
C THR A 74 -5.68 -3.24 7.21
N TYR A 75 -4.83 -2.50 6.52
CA TYR A 75 -4.02 -1.42 7.12
C TYR A 75 -4.90 -0.33 7.73
N LEU A 76 -5.94 0.10 7.02
CA LEU A 76 -6.88 1.12 7.50
C LEU A 76 -7.61 0.64 8.76
N TYR A 77 -7.99 -0.62 8.82
CA TYR A 77 -8.60 -1.22 10.00
C TYR A 77 -7.62 -1.33 11.18
N GLU A 78 -6.48 -1.99 10.98
CA GLU A 78 -5.55 -2.30 12.07
C GLU A 78 -4.85 -1.05 12.65
N LYS A 79 -4.57 -0.05 11.83
CA LYS A 79 -3.80 1.13 12.24
C LYS A 79 -4.66 2.35 12.55
N HIS A 80 -5.84 2.43 11.95
CA HIS A 80 -6.67 3.63 12.02
C HIS A 80 -8.11 3.35 12.46
N GLY A 81 -8.51 2.06 12.60
CA GLY A 81 -9.83 1.66 13.07
C GLY A 81 -10.95 1.87 12.06
N PHE A 82 -10.64 2.04 10.77
CA PHE A 82 -11.65 2.14 9.73
C PHE A 82 -12.09 0.74 9.30
N GLU A 83 -13.30 0.38 9.62
CA GLU A 83 -13.93 -0.85 9.10
C GLU A 83 -14.34 -0.65 7.63
N SER A 84 -14.44 -1.74 6.89
CA SER A 84 -14.93 -1.75 5.50
C SER A 84 -16.06 -2.76 5.34
N MET A 85 -17.12 -2.35 4.64
CA MET A 85 -18.29 -3.17 4.38
C MET A 85 -18.77 -3.00 2.94
N LEU A 86 -19.46 -4.02 2.43
CA LEU A 86 -20.22 -3.86 1.20
C LEU A 86 -21.47 -3.00 1.48
N ASP A 87 -21.72 -2.06 0.57
CA ASP A 87 -22.91 -1.22 0.65
C ASP A 87 -24.17 -2.07 0.43
N SER A 88 -25.18 -1.81 1.23
CA SER A 88 -26.49 -2.46 1.12
C SER A 88 -27.57 -1.40 1.11
N PRO A 89 -28.47 -1.38 0.11
CA PRO A 89 -29.55 -0.40 0.03
C PRO A 89 -30.47 -0.39 1.25
N ASP A 90 -30.59 -1.55 1.91
CA ASP A 90 -31.52 -1.76 3.02
C ASP A 90 -30.89 -1.50 4.41
N ALA A 91 -29.58 -1.31 4.47
CA ALA A 91 -28.87 -1.10 5.73
C ALA A 91 -28.47 0.37 5.91
N PRO A 92 -28.69 0.97 7.10
CA PRO A 92 -28.22 2.32 7.38
C PRO A 92 -26.69 2.33 7.39
N ARG A 93 -26.11 3.35 6.77
CA ARG A 93 -24.64 3.56 6.82
C ARG A 93 -24.23 4.15 8.15
N GLU A 94 -23.17 3.63 8.71
CA GLU A 94 -22.60 4.07 9.99
C GLU A 94 -21.39 4.97 9.78
N LYS A 95 -21.17 5.88 10.76
CA LYS A 95 -20.03 6.80 10.75
C LYS A 95 -18.71 6.03 10.97
N GLY A 96 -17.70 6.34 10.16
CA GLY A 96 -16.37 5.74 10.29
C GLY A 96 -16.19 4.41 9.56
N ILE A 97 -17.24 3.91 8.88
CA ILE A 97 -17.17 2.70 8.05
C ILE A 97 -17.02 3.09 6.58
N ILE A 98 -16.10 2.41 5.88
CA ILE A 98 -15.87 2.55 4.46
C ILE A 98 -16.83 1.59 3.73
N TYR A 99 -17.65 2.13 2.85
CA TYR A 99 -18.60 1.36 2.06
C TYR A 99 -18.16 1.29 0.60
N THR A 100 -18.31 0.12 0.01
CA THR A 100 -18.06 -0.13 -1.41
C THR A 100 -19.22 -0.92 -1.99
N ASP A 101 -19.76 -0.47 -3.10
CA ASP A 101 -20.82 -1.16 -3.82
C ASP A 101 -20.23 -2.39 -4.54
N LYS A 102 -20.91 -3.53 -4.44
CA LYS A 102 -20.49 -4.78 -5.07
C LYS A 102 -20.44 -4.67 -6.60
N ASP A 103 -21.47 -4.07 -7.21
CA ASP A 103 -21.54 -3.94 -8.67
C ASP A 103 -20.43 -3.00 -9.19
N LEU A 104 -20.03 -2.01 -8.38
CA LEU A 104 -18.89 -1.15 -8.70
C LEU A 104 -17.57 -1.91 -8.60
N ILE A 105 -17.40 -2.80 -7.62
CA ILE A 105 -16.21 -3.67 -7.55
C ILE A 105 -16.13 -4.53 -8.82
N ASP A 106 -17.22 -5.24 -9.16
CA ASP A 106 -17.29 -6.12 -10.33
C ASP A 106 -17.05 -5.35 -11.64
N THR A 107 -17.43 -4.07 -11.69
CA THR A 107 -17.22 -3.22 -12.88
C THR A 107 -15.81 -2.63 -12.95
N CYS A 108 -15.19 -2.34 -11.80
CA CYS A 108 -13.89 -1.69 -11.74
C CYS A 108 -12.72 -2.67 -11.85
N PHE A 109 -12.91 -3.94 -11.46
CA PHE A 109 -11.91 -4.99 -11.60
C PHE A 109 -12.18 -5.87 -12.83
N SER A 110 -11.11 -6.35 -13.46
CA SER A 110 -11.19 -7.39 -14.50
C SER A 110 -11.32 -8.79 -13.87
N ASP A 111 -11.58 -9.80 -14.71
CA ASP A 111 -11.60 -11.22 -14.29
C ASP A 111 -10.27 -11.68 -13.69
N GLU A 112 -9.15 -11.04 -14.05
CA GLU A 112 -7.82 -11.27 -13.45
C GLU A 112 -7.57 -10.46 -12.18
N ASN A 113 -8.61 -9.81 -11.61
CA ASN A 113 -8.52 -8.97 -10.43
C ASN A 113 -7.59 -7.74 -10.58
N ILE A 114 -7.50 -7.21 -11.81
CA ILE A 114 -6.75 -5.98 -12.11
C ILE A 114 -7.72 -4.79 -12.13
N LEU A 115 -7.36 -3.71 -11.44
CA LEU A 115 -8.15 -2.49 -11.43
C LEU A 115 -8.07 -1.77 -12.79
N SER A 116 -9.18 -1.76 -13.53
CA SER A 116 -9.31 -1.15 -14.85
C SER A 116 -9.83 0.29 -14.79
N ARG A 117 -10.54 0.65 -13.72
CA ARG A 117 -11.12 1.98 -13.49
C ARG A 117 -10.98 2.37 -12.03
N PRO A 118 -10.94 3.69 -11.70
CA PRO A 118 -10.91 4.12 -10.32
C PRO A 118 -12.09 3.57 -9.51
N LEU A 119 -11.81 2.97 -8.35
CA LEU A 119 -12.83 2.39 -7.49
C LEU A 119 -13.45 3.46 -6.59
N PRO A 120 -14.76 3.75 -6.70
CA PRO A 120 -15.46 4.61 -5.77
C PRO A 120 -15.64 3.91 -4.43
N ILE A 121 -15.35 4.61 -3.36
CA ILE A 121 -15.67 4.21 -1.98
C ILE A 121 -16.40 5.36 -1.30
N SER A 122 -17.23 5.08 -0.32
CA SER A 122 -17.94 6.10 0.43
C SER A 122 -17.75 5.95 1.93
N ILE A 123 -17.78 7.07 2.66
CA ILE A 123 -17.65 7.10 4.11
C ILE A 123 -18.44 8.27 4.68
N ILE A 124 -18.98 8.09 5.90
CA ILE A 124 -19.56 9.17 6.70
C ILE A 124 -18.54 9.53 7.79
N MET A 125 -17.94 10.72 7.69
CA MET A 125 -17.02 11.24 8.71
C MET A 125 -16.92 12.75 8.64
N ASP A 126 -16.44 13.36 9.74
CA ASP A 126 -16.36 14.83 9.84
C ASP A 126 -15.23 15.41 8.97
N GLU A 127 -14.11 14.70 8.85
CA GLU A 127 -12.91 15.14 8.11
C GLU A 127 -12.50 14.08 7.06
N PRO A 128 -13.18 13.99 5.91
CA PRO A 128 -12.89 12.99 4.89
C PRO A 128 -11.48 13.12 4.27
N SER A 129 -10.91 14.33 4.26
CA SER A 129 -9.53 14.57 3.80
C SER A 129 -8.50 13.77 4.60
N ARG A 130 -8.75 13.52 5.89
CA ARG A 130 -7.89 12.70 6.74
C ARG A 130 -7.76 11.26 6.21
N LEU A 131 -8.84 10.66 5.72
CA LEU A 131 -8.79 9.32 5.13
C LEU A 131 -7.94 9.33 3.84
N VAL A 132 -8.10 10.36 3.01
CA VAL A 132 -7.29 10.56 1.79
C VAL A 132 -5.80 10.65 2.15
N ASP A 133 -5.45 11.46 3.16
CA ASP A 133 -4.07 11.63 3.60
C ASP A 133 -3.47 10.30 4.11
N ILE A 134 -4.24 9.51 4.86
CA ILE A 134 -3.82 8.19 5.36
C ILE A 134 -3.57 7.23 4.20
N ILE A 135 -4.49 7.15 3.22
CA ILE A 135 -4.35 6.29 2.05
C ILE A 135 -3.09 6.69 1.26
N ASN A 136 -2.90 7.99 1.02
CA ASN A 136 -1.77 8.50 0.24
C ASN A 136 -0.42 8.34 0.99
N ALA A 137 -0.43 8.44 2.32
CA ALA A 137 0.74 8.21 3.15
C ALA A 137 1.12 6.73 3.28
N HIS A 138 0.19 5.80 3.04
CA HIS A 138 0.45 4.36 3.04
C HIS A 138 1.50 3.96 2.00
N GLY A 139 1.52 4.66 0.85
CA GLY A 139 2.52 4.45 -0.21
C GLY A 139 2.40 3.10 -0.92
N GLY A 140 1.22 2.48 -0.88
CA GLY A 140 0.89 1.25 -1.62
C GLY A 140 0.54 1.52 -3.07
N LEU A 141 -0.23 0.60 -3.66
CA LEU A 141 -0.63 0.67 -5.08
C LEU A 141 -1.70 1.74 -5.35
N PHE A 142 -2.42 2.20 -4.33
CA PHE A 142 -3.56 3.10 -4.48
C PHE A 142 -3.28 4.50 -3.97
N MET A 143 -3.88 5.47 -4.66
CA MET A 143 -3.98 6.86 -4.26
C MET A 143 -5.47 7.20 -4.10
N GLY A 144 -5.82 7.86 -3.00
CA GLY A 144 -7.16 8.37 -2.72
C GLY A 144 -7.34 9.79 -3.24
N GLU A 145 -8.50 10.07 -3.81
CA GLU A 145 -8.96 11.39 -4.24
C GLU A 145 -10.37 11.65 -3.71
N LEU A 146 -10.61 12.85 -3.23
CA LEU A 146 -11.92 13.30 -2.76
C LEU A 146 -12.74 13.76 -3.97
N VAL A 147 -13.94 13.20 -4.14
CA VAL A 147 -14.79 13.48 -5.31
C VAL A 147 -15.94 14.40 -4.97
N SER A 148 -16.77 14.01 -3.98
CA SER A 148 -17.96 14.74 -3.62
C SER A 148 -18.40 14.42 -2.20
N THR A 149 -19.15 15.33 -1.60
CA THR A 149 -19.85 15.11 -0.32
C THR A 149 -21.33 15.29 -0.55
N SER A 150 -22.12 14.29 -0.22
CA SER A 150 -23.58 14.35 -0.27
C SER A 150 -24.10 15.11 0.95
N ILE A 151 -25.01 16.04 0.70
CA ILE A 151 -25.63 16.86 1.77
C ILE A 151 -26.72 16.07 2.48
N SER A 152 -27.39 15.14 1.77
CA SER A 152 -28.56 14.42 2.27
C SER A 152 -28.22 13.41 3.36
N ASP A 153 -27.17 12.64 3.19
CA ASP A 153 -26.73 11.56 4.08
C ASP A 153 -25.35 11.79 4.70
N LYS A 154 -24.75 12.97 4.44
CA LYS A 154 -23.41 13.35 4.88
C LYS A 154 -22.31 12.37 4.47
N SER A 155 -22.58 11.56 3.47
CA SER A 155 -21.58 10.65 2.94
C SER A 155 -20.61 11.37 1.99
N THR A 156 -19.37 11.01 2.08
CA THR A 156 -18.32 11.50 1.17
C THR A 156 -17.86 10.37 0.28
N THR A 157 -17.83 10.64 -1.01
CA THR A 157 -17.30 9.71 -2.00
C THR A 157 -15.84 10.04 -2.29
N LEU A 158 -14.99 9.02 -2.18
CA LEU A 158 -13.61 9.06 -2.61
C LEU A 158 -13.42 8.13 -3.80
N ARG A 159 -12.36 8.35 -4.57
CA ARG A 159 -11.91 7.41 -5.60
C ARG A 159 -10.53 6.89 -5.27
N LEU A 160 -10.37 5.59 -5.40
CA LEU A 160 -9.07 4.93 -5.34
C LEU A 160 -8.55 4.76 -6.76
N HIS A 161 -7.43 5.43 -7.06
CA HIS A 161 -6.72 5.34 -8.33
C HIS A 161 -5.51 4.41 -8.17
N LYS A 162 -5.27 3.58 -9.18
CA LYS A 162 -4.01 2.83 -9.25
C LYS A 162 -2.88 3.78 -9.60
N ILE A 163 -1.82 3.76 -8.80
CA ILE A 163 -0.59 4.47 -9.10
C ILE A 163 0.13 3.70 -10.21
N SER A 164 0.18 4.26 -11.41
CA SER A 164 1.01 3.69 -12.48
C SER A 164 2.47 3.79 -12.05
N ALA A 165 3.19 2.66 -12.07
CA ALA A 165 4.63 2.70 -11.92
C ALA A 165 5.21 3.65 -12.98
N PRO A 166 6.19 4.52 -12.64
CA PRO A 166 6.83 5.35 -13.64
C PRO A 166 7.41 4.44 -14.73
N SER A 167 6.97 4.66 -15.97
CA SER A 167 7.51 3.97 -17.14
C SER A 167 9.02 4.13 -17.14
N LYS A 168 9.74 3.01 -17.14
CA LYS A 168 11.21 2.98 -17.24
C LYS A 168 11.67 3.42 -18.61
#